data_bea53377b8f0b8729d3874050140ba09
#
_entry.id   bea53377b8f0b8729d3874050140ba09
#
_cell.length_a   1.000
_cell.length_b   1.000
_cell.length_c   1.000
_cell.angle_alpha   90.00
_cell.angle_beta   90.00
_cell.angle_gamma   90.00
#
_symmetry.space_group_name_H-M   'P 1'
#
loop_
_entity.id
_entity.type
_entity.pdbx_description
1 polymer ?
#
loop_
_entity_poly.entity_id
_entity_poly.type
_entity_poly.pdbx_seq_one_letter_code
_entity_poly.pdbx_strand_id
1 'polypeptide(L)'
;MKQILSLIACLLPFALFASDEAGKSEAKTQEQVFELPVSKMPHDYFKYEVAFFKEVQTDCEFAMLEGGHLDKKEDKSGVYYEFSAEDVPLKPCNGKNKKRQIYYEFTQILSGISPIRIVTPQSVGAEIRIYERVETIKPKILKRKEK
;
A
#
# COMPACT_ATOMS: atom_id res chain seq x y z
N MET A 1 37.36 45.36 60.15
CA MET A 1 35.97 44.92 60.42
C MET A 1 35.37 44.60 59.08
N LYS A 2 35.34 43.32 58.68
CA LYS A 2 34.98 42.85 57.35
C LYS A 2 33.66 42.13 57.46
N GLN A 3 32.66 42.65 56.77
CA GLN A 3 31.38 41.97 56.61
C GLN A 3 31.46 40.98 55.42
N ILE A 4 31.14 39.75 55.69
CA ILE A 4 31.07 38.69 54.67
C ILE A 4 29.58 38.55 54.27
N LEU A 5 29.26 38.95 53.04
CA LEU A 5 27.94 38.67 52.38
C LEU A 5 27.91 37.24 51.92
N SER A 6 27.01 36.46 52.52
CA SER A 6 26.73 35.10 52.09
C SER A 6 25.65 35.12 50.96
N LEU A 7 26.03 34.78 49.75
CA LEU A 7 25.12 34.58 48.61
C LEU A 7 24.59 33.13 48.63
N ILE A 8 23.32 33.00 48.98
CA ILE A 8 22.60 31.71 48.86
C ILE A 8 22.11 31.60 47.41
N ALA A 9 22.76 30.71 46.64
CA ALA A 9 22.30 30.34 45.32
C ALA A 9 21.19 29.28 45.44
N CYS A 10 19.95 29.66 45.12
CA CYS A 10 18.84 28.71 44.94
C CYS A 10 19.03 27.91 43.69
N LEU A 11 19.43 26.65 43.80
CA LEU A 11 19.39 25.65 42.77
C LEU A 11 17.97 25.10 42.66
N LEU A 12 17.22 25.53 41.64
CA LEU A 12 15.98 24.91 41.25
C LEU A 12 16.29 23.66 40.39
N PRO A 13 15.73 22.49 40.70
CA PRO A 13 15.85 21.35 39.80
C PRO A 13 14.93 21.57 38.61
N PHE A 14 15.51 21.74 37.42
CA PHE A 14 14.82 21.64 36.15
C PHE A 14 14.40 20.18 35.98
N ALA A 15 13.13 19.89 36.24
CA ALA A 15 12.52 18.63 35.85
C ALA A 15 12.43 18.59 34.29
N LEU A 16 13.35 17.88 33.66
CA LEU A 16 13.26 17.49 32.28
C LEU A 16 12.08 16.53 32.16
N PHE A 17 10.94 17.04 31.71
CA PHE A 17 9.91 16.19 31.11
C PHE A 17 10.48 15.66 29.80
N ALA A 18 11.05 14.49 29.84
CA ALA A 18 11.27 13.68 28.65
C ALA A 18 9.89 13.29 28.11
N SER A 19 9.42 14.02 27.11
CA SER A 19 8.34 13.57 26.26
C SER A 19 8.86 12.36 25.50
N ASP A 20 8.43 11.17 25.91
CA ASP A 20 8.50 9.98 25.08
C ASP A 20 7.60 10.23 23.83
N GLU A 21 8.14 10.92 22.84
CA GLU A 21 7.66 10.78 21.48
C GLU A 21 8.01 9.35 21.07
N ALA A 22 7.04 8.44 21.23
CA ALA A 22 7.07 7.14 20.61
C ALA A 22 7.29 7.38 19.12
N GLY A 23 8.52 7.24 18.69
CA GLY A 23 8.94 7.41 17.30
C GLY A 23 8.16 6.45 16.44
N LYS A 24 7.11 6.98 15.81
CA LYS A 24 6.42 6.34 14.71
C LYS A 24 7.46 6.26 13.61
N SER A 25 8.14 5.12 13.49
CA SER A 25 9.07 4.83 12.39
C SER A 25 8.29 5.07 11.10
N GLU A 26 8.53 6.21 10.44
CA GLU A 26 7.97 6.46 9.12
C GLU A 26 8.46 5.33 8.22
N ALA A 27 7.57 4.43 7.88
CA ALA A 27 7.88 3.34 6.97
C ALA A 27 8.34 3.98 5.65
N LYS A 28 9.58 3.70 5.26
CA LYS A 28 10.12 4.21 3.99
C LYS A 28 9.22 3.79 2.86
N THR A 29 8.78 4.74 2.06
CA THR A 29 7.94 4.52 0.88
C THR A 29 8.75 4.63 -0.40
N GLN A 30 8.22 4.09 -1.48
CA GLN A 30 8.72 4.22 -2.85
C GLN A 30 7.58 4.56 -3.79
N GLU A 31 7.87 5.31 -4.84
CA GLU A 31 6.93 5.57 -5.92
C GLU A 31 7.24 4.66 -7.11
N GLN A 32 6.22 3.99 -7.62
CA GLN A 32 6.28 3.13 -8.79
C GLN A 32 5.42 3.75 -9.90
N VAL A 33 6.01 3.96 -11.08
CA VAL A 33 5.37 4.63 -12.21
C VAL A 33 5.18 3.62 -13.34
N PHE A 34 3.94 3.51 -13.82
CA PHE A 34 3.57 2.57 -14.88
C PHE A 34 3.11 3.33 -16.11
N GLU A 35 3.85 3.16 -17.19
CA GLU A 35 3.46 3.65 -18.51
C GLU A 35 2.60 2.60 -19.21
N LEU A 36 1.35 2.92 -19.48
CA LEU A 36 0.46 2.00 -20.16
C LEU A 36 0.78 1.94 -21.66
N PRO A 37 0.69 0.77 -22.29
CA PRO A 37 0.92 0.64 -23.72
C PRO A 37 -0.11 1.45 -24.51
N VAL A 38 0.36 2.12 -25.54
CA VAL A 38 -0.51 2.84 -26.48
C VAL A 38 -1.29 1.82 -27.31
N SER A 39 -2.60 1.84 -27.20
CA SER A 39 -3.49 0.97 -27.97
C SER A 39 -4.29 1.76 -28.99
N LYS A 40 -4.55 1.14 -30.16
CA LYS A 40 -5.50 1.67 -31.16
C LYS A 40 -6.97 1.40 -30.79
N MET A 41 -7.19 0.50 -29.83
CA MET A 41 -8.53 0.17 -29.34
C MET A 41 -9.01 1.20 -28.32
N PRO A 42 -10.31 1.47 -28.24
CA PRO A 42 -10.88 2.35 -27.20
C PRO A 42 -10.55 1.85 -25.78
N HIS A 43 -10.37 2.77 -24.84
CA HIS A 43 -10.02 2.45 -23.46
C HIS A 43 -11.03 1.54 -22.75
N ASP A 44 -12.29 1.56 -23.13
CA ASP A 44 -13.34 0.70 -22.58
C ASP A 44 -13.21 -0.80 -22.99
N TYR A 45 -12.29 -1.12 -23.91
CA TYR A 45 -11.90 -2.48 -24.23
C TYR A 45 -10.92 -3.10 -23.22
N PHE A 46 -10.29 -2.27 -22.38
CA PHE A 46 -9.28 -2.72 -21.44
C PHE A 46 -9.71 -2.50 -19.99
N LYS A 47 -9.32 -3.42 -19.15
CA LYS A 47 -9.41 -3.31 -17.71
C LYS A 47 -8.00 -3.33 -17.13
N TYR A 48 -7.65 -2.33 -16.35
CA TYR A 48 -6.36 -2.20 -15.69
C TYR A 48 -6.54 -2.53 -14.22
N GLU A 49 -6.02 -3.67 -13.80
CA GLU A 49 -6.10 -4.13 -12.42
C GLU A 49 -4.73 -4.00 -11.77
N VAL A 50 -4.64 -3.28 -10.66
CA VAL A 50 -3.43 -3.26 -9.84
C VAL A 50 -3.46 -4.42 -8.85
N ALA A 51 -2.33 -5.11 -8.72
CA ALA A 51 -2.07 -6.11 -7.71
C ALA A 51 -0.77 -5.77 -6.96
N PHE A 52 -0.71 -6.12 -5.68
CA PHE A 52 0.41 -5.84 -4.81
C PHE A 52 1.03 -7.12 -4.29
N PHE A 53 2.35 -7.12 -4.06
CA PHE A 53 3.07 -8.30 -3.60
C PHE A 53 4.25 -7.94 -2.70
N LYS A 54 4.68 -8.91 -1.87
CA LYS A 54 5.97 -8.89 -1.17
C LYS A 54 6.81 -10.09 -1.55
N GLU A 55 8.13 -9.91 -1.55
CA GLU A 55 9.07 -11.02 -1.57
C GLU A 55 9.38 -11.44 -0.13
N VAL A 56 8.98 -12.65 0.25
CA VAL A 56 9.13 -13.18 1.60
C VAL A 56 9.78 -14.58 1.59
N GLN A 57 10.47 -14.91 2.68
CA GLN A 57 10.89 -16.29 2.94
C GLN A 57 9.72 -17.04 3.57
N THR A 58 9.21 -18.06 2.89
CA THR A 58 8.07 -18.84 3.36
C THR A 58 8.16 -20.30 2.92
N ASP A 59 7.59 -21.17 3.72
CA ASP A 59 7.37 -22.59 3.43
C ASP A 59 6.02 -22.85 2.75
N CYS A 60 5.20 -21.81 2.58
CA CYS A 60 3.88 -21.87 1.93
C CYS A 60 4.00 -21.72 0.41
N GLU A 61 3.39 -22.65 -0.34
CA GLU A 61 3.36 -22.59 -1.80
C GLU A 61 2.22 -21.70 -2.33
N PHE A 62 1.09 -21.74 -1.65
CA PHE A 62 -0.13 -21.00 -2.01
C PHE A 62 -0.57 -20.13 -0.82
N ALA A 63 0.21 -19.09 -0.54
CA ALA A 63 -0.15 -18.12 0.48
C ALA A 63 -0.59 -16.82 -0.18
N MET A 64 -1.49 -16.11 0.49
CA MET A 64 -1.87 -14.74 0.16
C MET A 64 -1.70 -13.88 1.41
N LEU A 65 -1.40 -12.60 1.21
CA LEU A 65 -1.33 -11.61 2.27
C LEU A 65 -2.70 -10.99 2.45
N GLU A 66 -3.19 -10.99 3.69
CA GLU A 66 -4.48 -10.39 4.02
C GLU A 66 -4.38 -8.86 4.06
N GLY A 67 -5.52 -8.21 3.88
CA GLY A 67 -5.65 -6.77 3.96
C GLY A 67 -5.17 -6.05 2.71
N GLY A 68 -5.01 -4.76 2.85
CA GLY A 68 -4.65 -3.84 1.79
C GLY A 68 -5.73 -2.81 1.53
N HIS A 69 -5.28 -1.59 1.32
CA HIS A 69 -6.14 -0.46 0.99
C HIS A 69 -5.40 0.46 0.02
N LEU A 70 -6.13 1.04 -0.93
CA LEU A 70 -5.58 1.93 -1.94
C LEU A 70 -6.34 3.25 -1.94
N ASP A 71 -5.67 4.30 -1.52
CA ASP A 71 -6.20 5.66 -1.52
C ASP A 71 -5.82 6.39 -2.81
N LYS A 72 -6.78 7.06 -3.42
CA LYS A 72 -6.52 7.99 -4.51
C LYS A 72 -6.21 9.37 -3.94
N LYS A 73 -5.04 9.90 -4.29
CA LYS A 73 -4.54 11.20 -3.84
C LYS A 73 -4.13 12.07 -5.04
N GLU A 74 -3.83 13.33 -4.78
CA GLU A 74 -3.39 14.28 -5.78
C GLU A 74 -2.27 15.16 -5.22
N ASP A 75 -1.25 15.41 -6.03
CA ASP A 75 -0.17 16.35 -5.75
C ASP A 75 0.05 17.31 -6.94
N LYS A 76 1.13 18.08 -6.90
CA LYS A 76 1.50 19.02 -7.98
C LYS A 76 1.77 18.34 -9.33
N SER A 77 2.09 17.06 -9.31
CA SER A 77 2.37 16.24 -10.50
C SER A 77 1.14 15.46 -10.99
N GLY A 78 -0.01 15.61 -10.30
CA GLY A 78 -1.29 15.00 -10.65
C GLY A 78 -1.72 13.90 -9.70
N VAL A 79 -2.61 13.04 -10.19
CA VAL A 79 -3.19 11.94 -9.41
C VAL A 79 -2.16 10.83 -9.18
N TYR A 80 -2.13 10.31 -7.96
CA TYR A 80 -1.42 9.10 -7.59
C TYR A 80 -2.26 8.24 -6.65
N TYR A 81 -1.84 7.00 -6.46
CA TYR A 81 -2.47 6.06 -5.54
C TYR A 81 -1.49 5.68 -4.45
N GLU A 82 -1.95 5.61 -3.21
CA GLU A 82 -1.14 5.21 -2.07
C GLU A 82 -1.67 3.90 -1.49
N PHE A 83 -0.83 2.88 -1.53
CA PHE A 83 -1.14 1.57 -0.97
C PHE A 83 -0.65 1.48 0.47
N SER A 84 -1.52 1.00 1.34
CA SER A 84 -1.22 0.66 2.72
C SER A 84 -1.76 -0.73 3.05
N ALA A 85 -1.06 -1.46 3.90
CA ALA A 85 -1.49 -2.73 4.43
C ALA A 85 -0.90 -2.95 5.82
N GLU A 86 -1.63 -3.65 6.67
CA GLU A 86 -1.10 -4.13 7.94
C GLU A 86 -0.12 -5.28 7.69
N ASP A 87 0.91 -5.34 8.52
CA ASP A 87 1.92 -6.39 8.40
C ASP A 87 1.47 -7.64 9.18
N VAL A 88 0.61 -8.42 8.54
CA VAL A 88 0.12 -9.68 9.10
C VAL A 88 1.09 -10.81 8.76
N PRO A 89 1.67 -11.50 9.76
CA PRO A 89 2.58 -12.60 9.50
C PRO A 89 1.85 -13.77 8.83
N LEU A 90 2.51 -14.37 7.84
CA LEU A 90 2.00 -15.59 7.21
C LEU A 90 1.97 -16.74 8.23
N LYS A 91 0.89 -17.51 8.21
CA LYS A 91 0.81 -18.74 8.98
C LYS A 91 1.83 -19.75 8.43
N PRO A 92 2.56 -20.50 9.30
CA PRO A 92 3.52 -21.50 8.84
C PRO A 92 2.80 -22.64 8.11
N CYS A 93 3.46 -23.15 7.08
CA CYS A 93 3.06 -24.32 6.32
C CYS A 93 4.10 -25.44 6.53
N ASN A 94 3.87 -26.63 5.99
CA ASN A 94 4.77 -27.77 6.13
C ASN A 94 5.67 -27.95 4.89
N GLY A 95 5.98 -26.88 4.18
CA GLY A 95 6.77 -26.90 2.96
C GLY A 95 8.25 -26.62 3.20
N LYS A 96 9.02 -26.53 2.10
CA LYS A 96 10.40 -26.05 2.12
C LYS A 96 10.42 -24.53 2.10
N ASN A 97 11.14 -23.93 3.04
CA ASN A 97 11.31 -22.48 3.10
C ASN A 97 12.09 -21.99 1.86
N LYS A 98 11.48 -21.09 1.10
CA LYS A 98 12.05 -20.49 -0.10
C LYS A 98 11.64 -19.01 -0.20
N LYS A 99 12.44 -18.21 -0.89
CA LYS A 99 12.06 -16.87 -1.28
C LYS A 99 10.96 -16.94 -2.34
N ARG A 100 9.80 -16.34 -2.06
CA ARG A 100 8.63 -16.36 -2.92
C ARG A 100 8.03 -14.96 -3.01
N GLN A 101 7.43 -14.66 -4.15
CA GLN A 101 6.58 -13.50 -4.35
C GLN A 101 5.16 -13.88 -3.92
N ILE A 102 4.66 -13.26 -2.85
CA ILE A 102 3.33 -13.52 -2.30
C ILE A 102 2.49 -12.28 -2.52
N TYR A 103 1.32 -12.48 -3.13
CA TYR A 103 0.38 -11.41 -3.44
C TYR A 103 -0.55 -11.11 -2.27
N TYR A 104 -0.97 -9.85 -2.19
CA TYR A 104 -2.11 -9.47 -1.37
C TYR A 104 -3.41 -9.95 -2.02
N GLU A 105 -4.41 -10.29 -1.21
CA GLU A 105 -5.76 -10.59 -1.68
C GLU A 105 -6.43 -9.36 -2.32
N PHE A 106 -5.96 -8.18 -1.94
CA PHE A 106 -6.44 -6.91 -2.43
C PHE A 106 -6.00 -6.64 -3.87
N THR A 107 -6.98 -6.42 -4.75
CA THR A 107 -6.77 -5.87 -6.10
C THR A 107 -7.79 -4.75 -6.37
N GLN A 108 -7.47 -3.83 -7.26
CA GLN A 108 -8.38 -2.74 -7.63
C GLN A 108 -8.26 -2.41 -9.12
N ILE A 109 -9.41 -2.08 -9.72
CA ILE A 109 -9.46 -1.58 -11.10
C ILE A 109 -9.13 -0.09 -11.07
N LEU A 110 -8.18 0.31 -11.89
CA LEU A 110 -7.77 1.70 -12.06
C LEU A 110 -8.27 2.27 -13.39
N SER A 111 -8.36 3.60 -13.47
CA SER A 111 -8.58 4.29 -14.74
C SER A 111 -7.35 4.11 -15.65
N GLY A 112 -7.58 3.86 -16.95
CA GLY A 112 -6.50 3.68 -17.94
C GLY A 112 -5.82 5.00 -18.35
N ILE A 113 -5.60 5.92 -17.42
CA ILE A 113 -4.89 7.19 -17.67
C ILE A 113 -3.42 6.99 -17.34
N SER A 114 -2.56 7.09 -18.36
CA SER A 114 -1.11 6.94 -18.22
C SER A 114 -0.43 8.31 -18.00
N PRO A 115 0.63 8.38 -17.17
CA PRO A 115 1.17 7.31 -16.35
C PRO A 115 0.31 7.04 -15.10
N ILE A 116 0.31 5.80 -14.62
CA ILE A 116 -0.26 5.44 -13.32
C ILE A 116 0.87 5.51 -12.29
N ARG A 117 0.68 6.33 -11.25
CA ARG A 117 1.65 6.53 -10.16
C ARG A 117 1.13 5.86 -8.90
N ILE A 118 1.95 4.99 -8.29
CA ILE A 118 1.57 4.23 -7.09
C ILE A 118 2.68 4.36 -6.05
N VAL A 119 2.32 4.84 -4.87
CA VAL A 119 3.20 4.91 -3.70
C VAL A 119 2.94 3.69 -2.82
N THR A 120 4.00 2.96 -2.48
CA THR A 120 3.94 1.77 -1.63
C THR A 120 5.02 1.81 -0.55
N PRO A 121 4.91 1.04 0.54
CA PRO A 121 6.06 0.72 1.38
C PRO A 121 7.18 0.10 0.55
N GLN A 122 8.45 0.35 0.89
CA GLN A 122 9.61 -0.15 0.11
C GLN A 122 9.65 -1.67 -0.06
N SER A 123 9.03 -2.41 0.88
CA SER A 123 8.94 -3.87 0.82
C SER A 123 7.82 -4.39 -0.09
N VAL A 124 7.00 -3.50 -0.66
CA VAL A 124 5.80 -3.86 -1.43
C VAL A 124 6.01 -3.46 -2.89
N GLY A 125 5.96 -4.44 -3.77
CA GLY A 125 5.88 -4.22 -5.21
C GLY A 125 4.44 -4.10 -5.68
N ALA A 126 4.25 -3.44 -6.82
CA ALA A 126 2.97 -3.39 -7.52
C ALA A 126 3.14 -3.86 -8.96
N GLU A 127 2.07 -4.37 -9.54
CA GLU A 127 2.00 -4.70 -10.97
C GLU A 127 0.64 -4.29 -11.54
N ILE A 128 0.60 -3.93 -12.82
CA ILE A 128 -0.64 -3.66 -13.53
C ILE A 128 -0.93 -4.85 -14.46
N ARG A 129 -2.06 -5.50 -14.23
CA ARG A 129 -2.60 -6.56 -15.07
C ARG A 129 -3.57 -5.95 -16.07
N ILE A 130 -3.34 -6.20 -17.34
CA ILE A 130 -4.16 -5.65 -18.42
C ILE A 130 -5.03 -6.79 -18.97
N TYR A 131 -6.34 -6.61 -18.90
CA TYR A 131 -7.31 -7.55 -19.44
C TYR A 131 -7.99 -6.91 -20.65
N GLU A 132 -8.02 -7.63 -21.76
CA GLU A 132 -8.74 -7.23 -22.96
C GLU A 132 -10.14 -7.86 -22.97
N ARG A 133 -11.13 -7.07 -23.34
CA ARG A 133 -12.50 -7.58 -23.51
C ARG A 133 -12.61 -8.40 -24.79
N VAL A 134 -12.71 -9.72 -24.65
CA VAL A 134 -12.86 -10.64 -25.80
C VAL A 134 -14.29 -10.65 -26.30
N GLU A 135 -15.28 -10.71 -25.40
CA GLU A 135 -16.68 -10.83 -25.74
C GLU A 135 -17.59 -10.19 -24.69
N THR A 136 -18.79 -9.78 -25.10
CA THR A 136 -19.85 -9.31 -24.21
C THR A 136 -21.09 -10.15 -24.38
N ILE A 137 -21.47 -10.89 -23.35
CA ILE A 137 -22.69 -11.71 -23.34
C ILE A 137 -23.84 -10.87 -22.76
N LYS A 138 -24.93 -10.76 -23.53
CA LYS A 138 -26.14 -10.07 -23.07
C LYS A 138 -27.12 -11.09 -22.46
N PRO A 139 -27.82 -10.76 -21.38
CA PRO A 139 -28.79 -11.66 -20.76
C PRO A 139 -30.01 -11.85 -21.65
N LYS A 140 -30.57 -13.08 -21.66
CA LYS A 140 -31.92 -13.33 -22.15
C LYS A 140 -32.93 -12.95 -21.05
N ILE A 141 -33.77 -11.94 -21.34
CA ILE A 141 -34.77 -11.49 -20.38
C ILE A 141 -35.95 -12.45 -20.40
N LEU A 142 -36.21 -13.11 -19.31
CA LEU A 142 -37.40 -13.96 -19.11
C LEU A 142 -38.43 -13.17 -18.30
N LYS A 143 -39.67 -13.06 -18.83
CA LYS A 143 -40.77 -12.46 -18.05
C LYS A 143 -41.11 -13.40 -16.89
N ARG A 144 -41.04 -12.90 -15.66
CA ARG A 144 -41.49 -13.63 -14.47
C ARG A 144 -43.01 -13.62 -14.49
N LYS A 145 -43.64 -14.82 -14.52
CA LYS A 145 -45.10 -14.90 -14.31
C LYS A 145 -45.36 -14.56 -12.86
N GLU A 146 -46.08 -13.47 -12.64
CA GLU A 146 -46.66 -13.19 -11.31
C GLU A 146 -47.66 -14.27 -10.97
N LYS A 147 -47.57 -14.82 -9.77
CA LYS A 147 -48.54 -15.79 -9.20
C LYS A 147 -49.64 -15.05 -8.50
#